data_d96332dc0f0958833ac4a6cb2d53e1c5
#
_entry.id   d96332dc0f0958833ac4a6cb2d53e1c5
#
_cell.length_a   1.000
_cell.length_b   1.000
_cell.length_c   1.000
_cell.angle_alpha   90.00
_cell.angle_beta   90.00
_cell.angle_gamma   90.00
#
_symmetry.space_group_name_H-M   'P 1'
#
loop_
_entity.id
_entity.type
_entity.pdbx_description
1 polymer ?
#
loop_
_entity_poly.entity_id
_entity_poly.type
_entity_poly.pdbx_seq_one_letter_code
_entity_poly.pdbx_strand_id
1 'polypeptide(L)'
;LTDRIKEMYGKELSDKYLHLLKEHFIYKNDETSMANYCASITMYPWLLGGTLSVGGNSTRPTNLKSFCGGFVNMVFIVSSMLSGACATPEFLMYMNYFIEQEYGEDYYKRADEVADLSKKRRTIDKIITDCFEQIVYSINQPTGARNFQAVFWNVAYYDRYYFESLFGEFVFPDGSHPHWESLSWLQKRFMRWFNRERTKTVLTFPVETMALLTKDGDVMDREWGDITAQMYAEGHSFFTYISDNADSLSSCCRLRNEIQDNGFSYTLGAGGVSTGSKSVLTINLNRCIQYAVKNGMHYLTYLEEITDLVHKVQTAYNENLKELKSKGMLPLFDAGYINLSRQYLTIGVNGLVEAAEFLGIRIDDNDDYVAFVQNVLGLIERYNRIIARVDRFQAVIDLHQQVAFGILIIGKRHNNVENQVDLAFAVHYAKVVHGKLSVDLTEHAVGLLTQRVDIRIIDIDRIHVDDQIHTGLLPDTLFGLVDFLVHSHKVRVARHFGMQRRN
;
A
#
# COMPACT_ATOMS: atom_id res chain seq x y z
N LEU A 1 -17.55 3.69 19.79
CA LEU A 1 -17.92 2.64 18.84
C LEU A 1 -18.92 1.67 19.47
N THR A 2 -18.66 1.14 20.66
CA THR A 2 -19.55 0.21 21.38
C THR A 2 -20.98 0.74 21.56
N ASP A 3 -21.15 2.03 21.88
CA ASP A 3 -22.47 2.64 21.99
C ASP A 3 -23.19 2.68 20.64
N ARG A 4 -22.49 2.96 19.55
CA ARG A 4 -23.07 2.93 18.20
C ARG A 4 -23.46 1.51 17.80
N ILE A 5 -22.63 0.52 18.10
CA ILE A 5 -22.96 -0.89 17.87
C ILE A 5 -24.23 -1.28 18.64
N LYS A 6 -24.31 -0.86 19.91
CA LYS A 6 -25.48 -1.12 20.77
C LYS A 6 -26.74 -0.44 20.25
N GLU A 7 -26.65 0.78 19.76
CA GLU A 7 -27.74 1.54 19.17
C GLU A 7 -28.26 0.86 17.88
N MET A 8 -27.37 0.44 17.00
CA MET A 8 -27.73 -0.11 15.68
C MET A 8 -28.14 -1.59 15.74
N TYR A 9 -27.49 -2.39 16.58
CA TYR A 9 -27.60 -3.86 16.54
C TYR A 9 -27.93 -4.49 17.90
N GLY A 10 -28.11 -3.70 18.93
CA GLY A 10 -28.47 -4.17 20.27
C GLY A 10 -27.29 -4.49 21.18
N LYS A 11 -27.60 -4.68 22.46
CA LYS A 11 -26.61 -4.90 23.52
C LYS A 11 -25.82 -6.21 23.33
N GLU A 12 -26.49 -7.26 22.90
CA GLU A 12 -25.86 -8.58 22.75
C GLU A 12 -24.69 -8.57 21.76
N LEU A 13 -24.86 -7.91 20.61
CA LEU A 13 -23.79 -7.78 19.62
C LEU A 13 -22.65 -6.91 20.12
N SER A 14 -22.96 -5.84 20.87
CA SER A 14 -21.94 -4.99 21.50
C SER A 14 -21.11 -5.75 22.54
N ASP A 15 -21.75 -6.55 23.39
CA ASP A 15 -21.09 -7.38 24.38
C ASP A 15 -20.24 -8.47 23.71
N LYS A 16 -20.75 -9.10 22.64
CA LYS A 16 -20.00 -10.09 21.83
C LYS A 16 -18.76 -9.47 21.18
N TYR A 17 -18.88 -8.26 20.63
CA TYR A 17 -17.73 -7.53 20.06
C TYR A 17 -16.63 -7.30 21.10
N LEU A 18 -16.97 -6.80 22.31
CA LEU A 18 -16.02 -6.59 23.40
C LEU A 18 -15.37 -7.90 23.85
N HIS A 19 -16.15 -8.97 23.95
CA HIS A 19 -15.62 -10.30 24.26
C HIS A 19 -14.61 -10.78 23.22
N LEU A 20 -14.93 -10.67 21.93
CA LEU A 20 -14.04 -11.12 20.85
C LEU A 20 -12.73 -10.31 20.80
N LEU A 21 -12.77 -9.00 21.10
CA LEU A 21 -11.57 -8.17 21.24
C LEU A 21 -10.72 -8.64 22.43
N LYS A 22 -11.32 -8.77 23.61
CA LYS A 22 -10.64 -9.15 24.84
C LYS A 22 -9.98 -10.52 24.73
N GLU A 23 -10.64 -11.45 24.08
CA GLU A 23 -10.15 -12.81 23.86
C GLU A 23 -9.30 -12.96 22.60
N HIS A 24 -8.96 -11.86 21.91
CA HIS A 24 -8.10 -11.83 20.72
C HIS A 24 -8.60 -12.69 19.54
N PHE A 25 -9.90 -12.86 19.38
CA PHE A 25 -10.49 -13.43 18.16
C PHE A 25 -10.46 -12.44 17.00
N ILE A 26 -10.59 -11.16 17.35
CA ILE A 26 -10.48 -10.04 16.43
C ILE A 26 -9.54 -8.99 17.03
N TYR A 27 -8.98 -8.15 16.16
CA TYR A 27 -8.17 -7.01 16.56
C TYR A 27 -8.61 -5.78 15.77
N LYS A 28 -9.01 -4.72 16.45
CA LYS A 28 -9.32 -3.42 15.85
C LYS A 28 -8.08 -2.55 15.91
N ASN A 29 -7.58 -2.18 14.73
CA ASN A 29 -6.47 -1.24 14.66
C ASN A 29 -6.91 0.12 15.22
N ASP A 30 -6.10 0.64 16.14
CA ASP A 30 -6.29 1.95 16.77
C ASP A 30 -7.71 2.16 17.32
N GLU A 31 -8.09 1.34 18.30
CA GLU A 31 -9.42 1.37 18.89
C GLU A 31 -9.70 2.66 19.69
N THR A 32 -8.65 3.34 20.13
CA THR A 32 -8.74 4.55 20.95
C THR A 32 -9.09 5.80 20.15
N SER A 33 -9.03 5.74 18.84
CA SER A 33 -9.27 6.86 17.94
C SER A 33 -10.49 6.63 17.04
N MET A 34 -11.26 7.69 16.82
CA MET A 34 -12.36 7.73 15.84
C MET A 34 -11.94 8.51 14.58
N ALA A 35 -10.66 8.51 14.25
CA ALA A 35 -10.10 9.10 13.06
C ALA A 35 -10.08 8.10 11.89
N ASN A 36 -9.93 8.59 10.67
CA ASN A 36 -9.62 7.75 9.52
C ASN A 36 -8.30 7.00 9.76
N TYR A 37 -8.24 5.71 9.43
CA TYR A 37 -7.06 4.91 9.76
C TYR A 37 -5.83 5.35 8.99
N CYS A 38 -5.85 5.27 7.67
CA CYS A 38 -4.76 5.78 6.83
C CYS A 38 -5.30 6.37 5.54
N ALA A 39 -4.54 7.28 4.95
CA ALA A 39 -4.93 7.94 3.72
C ALA A 39 -3.76 8.21 2.79
N SER A 40 -4.06 8.10 1.51
CA SER A 40 -3.29 8.68 0.42
C SER A 40 -3.93 10.03 0.11
N ILE A 41 -3.23 11.11 0.38
CA ILE A 41 -3.76 12.47 0.26
C ILE A 41 -3.38 13.11 -1.07
N THR A 42 -4.25 13.97 -1.61
CA THR A 42 -3.79 14.94 -2.58
C THR A 42 -3.22 16.18 -1.88
N MET A 43 -2.13 16.69 -2.40
CA MET A 43 -1.45 17.88 -1.85
C MET A 43 -1.95 19.19 -2.47
N TYR A 44 -2.85 19.12 -3.45
CA TYR A 44 -3.32 20.29 -4.19
C TYR A 44 -3.97 21.38 -3.32
N PRO A 45 -4.83 21.05 -2.31
CA PRO A 45 -5.37 22.06 -1.41
C PRO A 45 -4.29 22.83 -0.64
N TRP A 46 -3.21 22.14 -0.26
CA TRP A 46 -2.07 22.77 0.40
C TRP A 46 -1.32 23.73 -0.53
N LEU A 47 -1.16 23.37 -1.80
CA LEU A 47 -0.52 24.21 -2.80
C LEU A 47 -1.30 25.54 -3.04
N LEU A 48 -2.62 25.48 -2.91
CA LEU A 48 -3.51 26.65 -3.07
C LEU A 48 -3.56 27.55 -1.83
N GLY A 49 -3.74 26.95 -0.65
CA GLY A 49 -4.11 27.66 0.58
C GLY A 49 -3.19 27.43 1.79
N GLY A 50 -2.12 26.62 1.65
CA GLY A 50 -1.30 26.23 2.79
C GLY A 50 -2.05 25.30 3.75
N THR A 51 -1.76 25.39 5.04
CA THR A 51 -2.34 24.53 6.08
C THR A 51 -3.53 25.14 6.81
N LEU A 52 -3.99 26.33 6.41
CA LEU A 52 -5.05 27.07 7.12
C LEU A 52 -6.36 26.26 7.19
N SER A 53 -6.72 25.58 6.11
CA SER A 53 -7.96 24.77 6.03
C SER A 53 -7.99 23.55 6.96
N VAL A 54 -6.84 23.15 7.46
CA VAL A 54 -6.68 22.02 8.39
C VAL A 54 -6.16 22.44 9.77
N GLY A 55 -6.34 23.69 10.12
CA GLY A 55 -5.99 24.23 11.45
C GLY A 55 -4.51 24.57 11.64
N GLY A 56 -3.71 24.57 10.59
CA GLY A 56 -2.33 25.04 10.63
C GLY A 56 -2.23 26.55 10.37
N ASN A 57 -1.01 27.09 10.48
CA ASN A 57 -0.73 28.51 10.35
C ASN A 57 0.13 28.87 9.14
N SER A 58 0.57 27.90 8.34
CA SER A 58 1.43 28.16 7.19
C SER A 58 0.62 28.54 5.95
N THR A 59 1.10 29.54 5.22
CA THR A 59 0.62 29.88 3.90
C THR A 59 1.11 28.89 2.84
N ARG A 60 0.64 29.03 1.61
CA ARG A 60 1.11 28.21 0.49
C ARG A 60 2.63 28.34 0.28
N PRO A 61 3.31 27.28 -0.14
CA PRO A 61 4.72 27.36 -0.52
C PRO A 61 4.89 28.21 -1.79
N THR A 62 5.98 28.98 -1.87
CA THR A 62 6.28 29.89 -2.99
C THR A 62 7.68 29.65 -3.60
N ASN A 63 8.49 28.76 -3.01
CA ASN A 63 9.82 28.39 -3.46
C ASN A 63 10.21 27.06 -2.83
N LEU A 64 11.30 26.44 -3.29
CA LEU A 64 11.77 25.14 -2.84
C LEU A 64 11.99 25.08 -1.32
N LYS A 65 12.58 26.11 -0.73
CA LYS A 65 12.83 26.15 0.72
C LYS A 65 11.54 26.17 1.53
N SER A 66 10.56 26.99 1.13
CA SER A 66 9.25 27.05 1.77
C SER A 66 8.43 25.77 1.52
N PHE A 67 8.62 25.13 0.37
CA PHE A 67 8.06 23.81 0.09
C PHE A 67 8.58 22.77 1.09
N CYS A 68 9.90 22.63 1.25
CA CYS A 68 10.49 21.63 2.14
C CYS A 68 10.01 21.79 3.60
N GLY A 69 10.07 23.01 4.14
CA GLY A 69 9.61 23.26 5.51
C GLY A 69 8.10 23.12 5.68
N GLY A 70 7.34 23.65 4.73
CA GLY A 70 5.88 23.57 4.71
C GLY A 70 5.37 22.15 4.53
N PHE A 71 6.05 21.33 3.72
CA PHE A 71 5.72 19.92 3.53
C PHE A 71 5.83 19.13 4.83
N VAL A 72 6.92 19.28 5.57
CA VAL A 72 7.09 18.63 6.88
C VAL A 72 5.96 19.01 7.83
N ASN A 73 5.61 20.31 7.91
CA ASN A 73 4.51 20.78 8.75
C ASN A 73 3.16 20.21 8.29
N MET A 74 2.89 20.21 6.99
CA MET A 74 1.66 19.66 6.42
C MET A 74 1.53 18.17 6.75
N VAL A 75 2.60 17.38 6.57
CA VAL A 75 2.61 15.94 6.90
C VAL A 75 2.37 15.71 8.39
N PHE A 76 2.95 16.51 9.28
CA PHE A 76 2.69 16.42 10.72
C PHE A 76 1.24 16.72 11.08
N ILE A 77 0.66 17.77 10.52
CA ILE A 77 -0.74 18.16 10.76
C ILE A 77 -1.67 17.05 10.24
N VAL A 78 -1.51 16.65 8.99
CA VAL A 78 -2.35 15.61 8.37
C VAL A 78 -2.24 14.28 9.12
N SER A 79 -1.02 13.86 9.45
CA SER A 79 -0.80 12.60 10.16
C SER A 79 -1.37 12.61 11.59
N SER A 80 -1.48 13.78 12.24
CA SER A 80 -2.13 13.88 13.54
C SER A 80 -3.64 13.63 13.51
N MET A 81 -4.25 13.73 12.33
CA MET A 81 -5.68 13.47 12.09
C MET A 81 -5.95 12.07 11.52
N LEU A 82 -4.91 11.26 11.34
CA LEU A 82 -4.97 9.88 10.89
C LEU A 82 -4.45 8.96 12.00
N SER A 83 -5.03 7.80 12.15
CA SER A 83 -4.56 6.82 13.13
C SER A 83 -3.33 6.05 12.67
N GLY A 84 -3.17 5.86 11.36
CA GLY A 84 -2.09 5.11 10.74
C GLY A 84 -1.23 5.96 9.81
N ALA A 85 -1.13 5.55 8.57
CA ALA A 85 -0.20 6.11 7.61
C ALA A 85 -0.75 7.30 6.81
N CYS A 86 0.16 8.20 6.44
CA CYS A 86 -0.06 9.32 5.52
C CYS A 86 0.79 9.09 4.27
N ALA A 87 0.17 8.76 3.14
CA ALA A 87 0.84 8.65 1.85
C ALA A 87 0.70 9.95 1.06
N THR A 88 1.80 10.39 0.47
CA THR A 88 1.86 11.58 -0.40
C THR A 88 2.45 11.21 -1.76
N PRO A 89 1.69 10.49 -2.60
CA PRO A 89 2.22 9.98 -3.87
C PRO A 89 2.67 11.09 -4.83
N GLU A 90 2.11 12.28 -4.72
CA GLU A 90 2.46 13.45 -5.55
C GLU A 90 3.74 14.17 -5.07
N PHE A 91 4.36 13.77 -3.97
CA PHE A 91 5.44 14.52 -3.31
C PHE A 91 6.59 14.90 -4.25
N LEU A 92 7.14 13.93 -4.97
CA LEU A 92 8.29 14.22 -5.85
C LEU A 92 7.91 15.08 -7.06
N MET A 93 6.67 14.96 -7.56
CA MET A 93 6.16 15.81 -8.63
C MET A 93 6.08 17.29 -8.19
N TYR A 94 5.55 17.54 -6.99
CA TYR A 94 5.50 18.90 -6.45
C TYR A 94 6.88 19.44 -6.10
N MET A 95 7.75 18.60 -5.58
CA MET A 95 9.15 19.01 -5.33
C MET A 95 9.87 19.37 -6.62
N ASN A 96 9.68 18.60 -7.68
CA ASN A 96 10.20 18.86 -9.01
C ASN A 96 9.74 20.23 -9.54
N TYR A 97 8.46 20.52 -9.40
CA TYR A 97 7.89 21.82 -9.80
C TYR A 97 8.64 23.00 -9.14
N PHE A 98 8.88 22.95 -7.83
CA PHE A 98 9.62 24.04 -7.14
C PHE A 98 11.11 24.08 -7.51
N ILE A 99 11.72 22.95 -7.84
CA ILE A 99 13.10 22.92 -8.35
C ILE A 99 13.17 23.55 -9.73
N GLU A 100 12.22 23.24 -10.61
CA GLU A 100 12.13 23.83 -11.94
C GLU A 100 11.89 25.34 -11.90
N GLN A 101 11.07 25.82 -10.96
CA GLN A 101 10.85 27.26 -10.74
C GLN A 101 12.12 28.01 -10.35
N GLU A 102 13.04 27.39 -9.62
CA GLU A 102 14.29 28.04 -9.17
C GLU A 102 15.46 27.85 -10.14
N TYR A 103 15.53 26.69 -10.80
CA TYR A 103 16.74 26.31 -11.58
C TYR A 103 16.44 26.04 -13.06
N GLY A 104 15.17 26.13 -13.50
CA GLY A 104 14.73 25.82 -14.87
C GLY A 104 14.45 24.35 -15.09
N GLU A 105 13.68 24.03 -16.14
CA GLU A 105 13.24 22.68 -16.48
C GLU A 105 14.39 21.71 -16.75
N ASP A 106 15.52 22.21 -17.22
CA ASP A 106 16.71 21.44 -17.55
C ASP A 106 17.72 21.30 -16.40
N TYR A 107 17.34 21.65 -15.17
CA TYR A 107 18.22 21.64 -13.98
C TYR A 107 18.97 20.30 -13.80
N TYR A 108 18.33 19.19 -14.16
CA TYR A 108 18.90 17.85 -14.05
C TYR A 108 20.12 17.62 -14.96
N LYS A 109 20.24 18.36 -16.08
CA LYS A 109 21.40 18.35 -16.96
C LYS A 109 22.55 19.19 -16.41
N ARG A 110 22.23 20.12 -15.50
CA ARG A 110 23.14 21.07 -14.88
C ARG A 110 23.31 20.84 -13.37
N ALA A 111 23.01 19.61 -12.91
CA ALA A 111 22.99 19.26 -11.49
C ALA A 111 24.32 19.56 -10.75
N ASP A 112 25.45 19.47 -11.47
CA ASP A 112 26.79 19.75 -10.94
C ASP A 112 27.17 21.26 -10.94
N GLU A 113 26.33 22.12 -11.53
CA GLU A 113 26.58 23.57 -11.50
C GLU A 113 26.42 24.13 -10.10
N VAL A 114 27.33 25.04 -9.74
CA VAL A 114 27.28 25.75 -8.46
C VAL A 114 26.20 26.82 -8.51
N ALA A 115 25.09 26.58 -7.81
CA ALA A 115 23.97 27.50 -7.71
C ALA A 115 24.04 28.42 -6.46
N ASP A 116 24.66 27.93 -5.37
CA ASP A 116 24.87 28.70 -4.15
C ASP A 116 26.30 29.25 -4.11
N LEU A 117 26.43 30.54 -4.40
CA LEU A 117 27.73 31.27 -4.39
C LEU A 117 28.19 31.66 -2.99
N SER A 118 27.49 31.28 -1.93
CA SER A 118 27.93 31.45 -0.55
C SER A 118 29.26 30.72 -0.29
N LYS A 119 29.81 30.87 0.91
CA LYS A 119 31.06 30.18 1.31
C LYS A 119 31.02 28.66 1.10
N LYS A 120 29.81 28.05 1.10
CA LYS A 120 29.60 26.61 0.93
C LYS A 120 29.68 26.17 -0.54
N ARG A 121 29.42 27.03 -1.49
CA ARG A 121 29.45 26.76 -2.95
C ARG A 121 28.77 25.46 -3.31
N ARG A 122 27.45 25.34 -2.97
CA ARG A 122 26.68 24.12 -3.22
C ARG A 122 26.21 24.04 -4.66
N THR A 123 26.33 22.85 -5.24
CA THR A 123 25.73 22.53 -6.54
C THR A 123 24.20 22.36 -6.42
N ILE A 124 23.51 22.40 -7.55
CA ILE A 124 22.06 22.12 -7.60
C ILE A 124 21.76 20.75 -6.96
N ASP A 125 22.52 19.70 -7.33
CA ASP A 125 22.36 18.35 -6.74
C ASP A 125 22.56 18.36 -5.20
N LYS A 126 23.54 19.11 -4.69
CA LYS A 126 23.74 19.19 -3.24
C LYS A 126 22.60 19.94 -2.54
N ILE A 127 22.05 20.98 -3.16
CA ILE A 127 20.88 21.70 -2.61
C ILE A 127 19.66 20.78 -2.55
N ILE A 128 19.41 20.02 -3.63
CA ILE A 128 18.32 19.04 -3.67
C ILE A 128 18.53 17.96 -2.60
N THR A 129 19.75 17.45 -2.46
CA THR A 129 20.08 16.46 -1.41
C THR A 129 19.87 17.03 -0.01
N ASP A 130 20.26 18.29 0.25
CA ASP A 130 20.01 18.96 1.53
C ASP A 130 18.48 19.04 1.84
N CYS A 131 17.64 19.23 0.81
CA CYS A 131 16.19 19.18 0.96
C CYS A 131 15.69 17.78 1.32
N PHE A 132 16.22 16.74 0.70
CA PHE A 132 15.90 15.35 1.06
C PHE A 132 16.26 15.07 2.53
N GLU A 133 17.48 15.43 2.93
CA GLU A 133 17.96 15.30 4.31
C GLU A 133 17.02 16.01 5.28
N GLN A 134 16.68 17.28 5.02
CA GLN A 134 15.80 18.07 5.86
C GLN A 134 14.42 17.38 6.03
N ILE A 135 13.80 16.94 4.94
CA ILE A 135 12.47 16.36 4.98
C ILE A 135 12.48 15.00 5.67
N VAL A 136 13.34 14.09 5.20
CA VAL A 136 13.34 12.69 5.66
C VAL A 136 13.75 12.60 7.14
N TYR A 137 14.78 13.29 7.56
CA TYR A 137 15.19 13.29 8.97
C TYR A 137 14.17 13.94 9.87
N SER A 138 13.49 15.00 9.43
CA SER A 138 12.43 15.63 10.23
C SER A 138 11.24 14.69 10.44
N ILE A 139 10.79 14.00 9.38
CA ILE A 139 9.64 13.09 9.44
C ILE A 139 9.95 11.83 10.27
N ASN A 140 11.21 11.38 10.29
CA ASN A 140 11.63 10.24 11.10
C ASN A 140 11.81 10.57 12.61
N GLN A 141 11.66 11.84 13.01
CA GLN A 141 11.71 12.20 14.43
C GLN A 141 10.39 11.85 15.12
N PRO A 142 10.42 11.29 16.34
CA PRO A 142 9.23 11.13 17.16
C PRO A 142 8.60 12.49 17.44
N THR A 143 7.28 12.60 17.29
CA THR A 143 6.56 13.85 17.52
C THR A 143 5.42 13.68 18.53
N GLY A 144 5.13 14.73 19.30
CA GLY A 144 4.00 14.73 20.23
C GLY A 144 2.65 14.58 19.55
N ALA A 145 2.51 15.09 18.32
CA ALA A 145 1.29 14.94 17.52
C ALA A 145 0.99 13.49 17.12
N ARG A 146 1.97 12.59 17.25
CA ARG A 146 1.86 11.15 16.94
C ARG A 146 2.16 10.28 18.16
N ASN A 147 1.86 10.73 19.38
CA ASN A 147 2.16 10.00 20.60
C ASN A 147 3.63 9.55 20.69
N PHE A 148 4.54 10.45 20.33
CA PHE A 148 5.99 10.20 20.27
C PHE A 148 6.43 9.11 19.30
N GLN A 149 5.64 8.86 18.25
CA GLN A 149 6.04 8.03 17.11
C GLN A 149 6.45 8.91 15.94
N ALA A 150 7.32 8.40 15.07
CA ALA A 150 7.57 8.99 13.77
C ALA A 150 6.34 8.85 12.87
N VAL A 151 6.19 9.74 11.90
CA VAL A 151 5.07 9.65 10.95
C VAL A 151 5.27 8.48 10.02
N PHE A 152 4.29 7.59 9.95
CA PHE A 152 4.25 6.55 8.92
C PHE A 152 3.95 7.18 7.56
N TRP A 153 5.00 7.70 6.94
CA TRP A 153 4.96 8.38 5.66
C TRP A 153 5.26 7.42 4.51
N ASN A 154 4.54 7.57 3.39
CA ASN A 154 4.78 6.81 2.17
C ASN A 154 4.94 7.75 0.98
N VAL A 155 5.87 7.42 0.08
CA VAL A 155 6.09 8.07 -1.20
C VAL A 155 5.92 7.09 -2.34
N ALA A 156 5.61 7.59 -3.54
CA ALA A 156 5.50 6.79 -4.74
C ALA A 156 6.46 7.27 -5.83
N TYR A 157 6.92 6.30 -6.62
CA TYR A 157 7.64 6.48 -7.87
C TYR A 157 6.79 5.92 -8.99
N TYR A 158 6.92 6.48 -10.16
CA TYR A 158 6.15 6.12 -11.34
C TYR A 158 7.08 5.82 -12.49
N ASP A 159 6.73 4.84 -13.31
CA ASP A 159 7.27 4.76 -14.66
C ASP A 159 6.65 5.85 -15.55
N ARG A 160 7.17 6.00 -16.78
CA ARG A 160 6.73 7.02 -17.71
C ARG A 160 5.24 6.90 -18.04
N TYR A 161 4.77 5.69 -18.36
CA TYR A 161 3.40 5.48 -18.80
C TYR A 161 2.38 5.66 -17.65
N TYR A 162 2.79 5.27 -16.45
CA TYR A 162 2.00 5.52 -15.25
C TYR A 162 1.87 7.01 -14.97
N PHE A 163 3.00 7.73 -15.08
CA PHE A 163 3.04 9.18 -14.94
C PHE A 163 2.17 9.89 -15.98
N GLU A 164 2.31 9.55 -17.27
CA GLU A 164 1.53 10.15 -18.35
C GLU A 164 0.02 9.93 -18.15
N SER A 165 -0.39 8.74 -17.69
CA SER A 165 -1.80 8.44 -17.45
C SER A 165 -2.38 9.16 -16.25
N LEU A 166 -1.61 9.35 -15.16
CA LEU A 166 -2.10 9.99 -13.94
C LEU A 166 -1.94 11.51 -13.93
N PHE A 167 -0.86 12.00 -14.53
CA PHE A 167 -0.44 13.40 -14.38
C PHE A 167 -0.21 14.10 -15.72
N GLY A 168 -0.44 13.45 -16.87
CA GLY A 168 -0.24 14.06 -18.18
C GLY A 168 -1.06 15.31 -18.41
N GLU A 169 -2.30 15.35 -17.87
CA GLU A 169 -3.20 16.49 -17.93
C GLU A 169 -3.19 17.36 -16.67
N PHE A 170 -2.28 17.07 -15.73
CA PHE A 170 -2.20 17.83 -14.49
C PHE A 170 -1.70 19.25 -14.73
N VAL A 171 -2.33 20.22 -14.08
CA VAL A 171 -1.99 21.64 -14.18
C VAL A 171 -1.69 22.21 -12.79
N PHE A 172 -0.49 22.77 -12.63
CA PHE A 172 -0.15 23.53 -11.43
C PHE A 172 -0.91 24.86 -11.34
N PRO A 173 -0.96 25.49 -10.16
CA PRO A 173 -1.72 26.73 -9.97
C PRO A 173 -1.29 27.91 -10.87
N ASP A 174 -0.08 27.87 -11.42
CA ASP A 174 0.44 28.87 -12.36
C ASP A 174 0.18 28.54 -13.84
N GLY A 175 -0.50 27.42 -14.11
CA GLY A 175 -0.82 26.96 -15.46
C GLY A 175 0.26 26.08 -16.11
N SER A 176 1.38 25.80 -15.43
CA SER A 176 2.41 24.90 -15.93
C SER A 176 2.02 23.43 -15.75
N HIS A 177 2.70 22.54 -16.47
CA HIS A 177 2.52 21.07 -16.41
C HIS A 177 3.75 20.40 -15.82
N PRO A 178 3.63 19.19 -15.23
CA PRO A 178 4.77 18.43 -14.78
C PRO A 178 5.57 17.87 -15.97
N HIS A 179 6.91 17.86 -15.85
CA HIS A 179 7.82 17.37 -16.87
C HIS A 179 8.40 16.03 -16.47
N TRP A 180 8.31 15.05 -17.38
CA TRP A 180 8.77 13.69 -17.10
C TRP A 180 10.28 13.57 -16.93
N GLU A 181 11.08 14.19 -17.78
CA GLU A 181 12.53 14.03 -17.82
C GLU A 181 13.18 14.47 -16.50
N SER A 182 12.81 15.62 -15.99
CA SER A 182 13.29 16.16 -14.71
C SER A 182 12.74 15.36 -13.52
N LEU A 183 11.45 14.99 -13.55
CA LEU A 183 10.86 14.16 -12.52
C LEU A 183 11.48 12.75 -12.48
N SER A 184 11.70 12.12 -13.64
CA SER A 184 12.35 10.81 -13.74
C SER A 184 13.75 10.84 -13.11
N TRP A 185 14.53 11.90 -13.40
CA TRP A 185 15.84 12.08 -12.78
C TRP A 185 15.71 12.25 -11.25
N LEU A 186 14.78 13.10 -10.78
CA LEU A 186 14.58 13.37 -9.37
C LEU A 186 14.17 12.12 -8.59
N GLN A 187 13.26 11.31 -9.14
CA GLN A 187 12.83 10.03 -8.57
C GLN A 187 14.02 9.08 -8.39
N LYS A 188 14.81 8.86 -9.46
CA LYS A 188 16.02 8.03 -9.43
C LYS A 188 17.03 8.55 -8.40
N ARG A 189 17.16 9.87 -8.32
CA ARG A 189 18.09 10.53 -7.39
C ARG A 189 17.67 10.37 -5.94
N PHE A 190 16.38 10.54 -5.63
CA PHE A 190 15.83 10.35 -4.29
C PHE A 190 15.96 8.90 -3.84
N MET A 191 15.53 7.95 -4.65
CA MET A 191 15.59 6.53 -4.34
C MET A 191 17.01 6.06 -4.02
N ARG A 192 17.99 6.38 -4.87
CA ARG A 192 19.40 6.03 -4.64
C ARG A 192 20.00 6.73 -3.43
N TRP A 193 19.62 7.99 -3.20
CA TRP A 193 20.06 8.73 -2.02
C TRP A 193 19.52 8.09 -0.75
N PHE A 194 18.21 7.82 -0.70
CA PHE A 194 17.54 7.27 0.48
C PHE A 194 18.08 5.88 0.84
N ASN A 195 18.33 5.01 -0.15
CA ASN A 195 18.92 3.71 0.11
C ASN A 195 20.32 3.83 0.74
N ARG A 196 21.16 4.71 0.21
CA ARG A 196 22.50 4.96 0.79
C ARG A 196 22.39 5.56 2.20
N GLU A 197 21.42 6.43 2.43
CA GLU A 197 21.24 7.07 3.74
C GLU A 197 20.80 6.05 4.81
N ARG A 198 19.94 5.10 4.44
CA ARG A 198 19.52 4.00 5.33
C ARG A 198 20.66 3.08 5.77
N THR A 199 21.76 3.03 5.06
CA THR A 199 22.95 2.29 5.51
C THR A 199 23.73 3.00 6.61
N LYS A 200 23.54 4.31 6.78
CA LYS A 200 24.24 5.12 7.78
C LYS A 200 23.47 5.24 9.10
N THR A 201 22.15 5.26 9.01
CA THR A 201 21.27 5.41 10.17
C THR A 201 19.94 4.73 9.93
N VAL A 202 19.24 4.41 11.03
CA VAL A 202 17.89 3.79 10.95
C VAL A 202 16.89 4.86 10.52
N LEU A 203 16.44 4.77 9.27
CA LEU A 203 15.37 5.58 8.70
C LEU A 203 14.23 4.65 8.28
N THR A 204 13.16 4.64 9.07
CA THR A 204 12.00 3.77 8.81
C THR A 204 11.14 4.33 7.68
N PHE A 205 11.08 5.65 7.54
CA PHE A 205 10.23 6.35 6.57
C PHE A 205 11.04 7.24 5.63
N PRO A 206 10.57 7.44 4.39
CA PRO A 206 9.31 6.94 3.83
C PRO A 206 9.32 5.44 3.54
N VAL A 207 8.12 4.83 3.61
CA VAL A 207 7.87 3.59 2.88
C VAL A 207 7.74 3.95 1.41
N GLU A 208 8.47 3.26 0.56
CA GLU A 208 8.56 3.55 -0.86
C GLU A 208 7.68 2.59 -1.68
N THR A 209 6.99 3.10 -2.69
CA THR A 209 6.19 2.31 -3.64
C THR A 209 6.58 2.67 -5.06
N MET A 210 7.06 1.69 -5.83
CA MET A 210 7.31 1.83 -7.26
C MET A 210 6.08 1.35 -8.04
N ALA A 211 5.49 2.22 -8.85
CA ALA A 211 4.36 1.89 -9.72
C ALA A 211 4.85 1.66 -11.16
N LEU A 212 4.58 0.45 -11.68
CA LEU A 212 4.95 0.04 -13.03
C LEU A 212 3.69 -0.37 -13.80
N LEU A 213 3.53 0.16 -15.01
CA LEU A 213 2.46 -0.21 -15.90
C LEU A 213 2.88 -1.39 -16.79
N THR A 214 1.97 -2.36 -16.95
CA THR A 214 2.18 -3.53 -17.78
C THR A 214 1.18 -3.57 -18.95
N LYS A 215 1.61 -4.20 -20.05
CA LYS A 215 0.76 -4.56 -21.17
C LYS A 215 1.12 -5.95 -21.63
N ASP A 216 0.12 -6.80 -21.84
CA ASP A 216 0.32 -8.19 -22.28
C ASP A 216 1.29 -8.99 -21.38
N GLY A 217 1.30 -8.68 -20.07
CA GLY A 217 2.17 -9.32 -19.09
C GLY A 217 3.58 -8.74 -18.96
N ASP A 218 3.98 -7.83 -19.84
CA ASP A 218 5.31 -7.19 -19.82
C ASP A 218 5.25 -5.76 -19.26
N VAL A 219 6.33 -5.33 -18.59
CA VAL A 219 6.51 -3.93 -18.15
C VAL A 219 6.65 -3.05 -19.39
N MET A 220 5.83 -2.00 -19.49
CA MET A 220 5.82 -1.09 -20.64
C MET A 220 7.10 -0.25 -20.70
N ASP A 221 7.55 0.27 -19.55
CA ASP A 221 8.79 1.04 -19.45
C ASP A 221 9.94 0.14 -18.99
N ARG A 222 10.71 -0.35 -19.96
CA ARG A 222 11.83 -1.25 -19.69
C ARG A 222 12.94 -0.59 -18.89
N GLU A 223 13.21 0.70 -19.10
CA GLU A 223 14.22 1.42 -18.32
C GLU A 223 13.86 1.42 -16.82
N TRP A 224 12.60 1.71 -16.50
CA TRP A 224 12.13 1.69 -15.12
C TRP A 224 12.02 0.28 -14.55
N GLY A 225 11.70 -0.71 -15.36
CA GLY A 225 11.77 -2.11 -14.99
C GLY A 225 13.20 -2.54 -14.60
N ASP A 226 14.20 -2.19 -15.42
CA ASP A 226 15.62 -2.48 -15.18
C ASP A 226 16.13 -1.76 -13.91
N ILE A 227 15.77 -0.48 -13.73
CA ILE A 227 16.12 0.28 -12.52
C ILE A 227 15.51 -0.37 -11.28
N THR A 228 14.25 -0.78 -11.34
CA THR A 228 13.56 -1.46 -10.25
C THR A 228 14.28 -2.75 -9.87
N ALA A 229 14.63 -3.55 -10.88
CA ALA A 229 15.38 -4.79 -10.71
C ALA A 229 16.77 -4.54 -10.11
N GLN A 230 17.49 -3.53 -10.59
CA GLN A 230 18.79 -3.14 -10.06
C GLN A 230 18.68 -2.72 -8.58
N MET A 231 17.68 -1.90 -8.22
CA MET A 231 17.49 -1.45 -6.85
C MET A 231 17.26 -2.65 -5.89
N TYR A 232 16.47 -3.64 -6.30
CA TYR A 232 16.32 -4.87 -5.52
C TYR A 232 17.63 -5.67 -5.40
N ALA A 233 18.39 -5.77 -6.48
CA ALA A 233 19.69 -6.45 -6.46
C ALA A 233 20.71 -5.76 -5.52
N GLU A 234 20.61 -4.44 -5.38
CA GLU A 234 21.41 -3.64 -4.43
C GLU A 234 20.90 -3.73 -2.98
N GLY A 235 19.78 -4.41 -2.73
CA GLY A 235 19.21 -4.62 -1.40
C GLY A 235 18.30 -3.49 -0.92
N HIS A 236 17.76 -2.68 -1.83
CA HIS A 236 16.72 -1.70 -1.47
C HIS A 236 15.44 -2.39 -1.00
N SER A 237 14.77 -1.78 -0.04
CA SER A 237 13.51 -2.25 0.50
C SER A 237 12.39 -1.29 0.12
N PHE A 238 11.59 -1.66 -0.86
CA PHE A 238 10.44 -0.91 -1.35
C PHE A 238 9.37 -1.85 -1.91
N PHE A 239 8.17 -1.34 -2.14
CA PHE A 239 7.09 -2.10 -2.76
C PHE A 239 7.02 -1.80 -4.25
N THR A 240 6.77 -2.83 -5.06
CA THR A 240 6.44 -2.65 -6.47
C THR A 240 4.95 -2.89 -6.68
N TYR A 241 4.25 -1.88 -7.17
CA TYR A 241 2.87 -1.95 -7.58
C TYR A 241 2.82 -2.10 -9.09
N ILE A 242 2.34 -3.24 -9.56
CA ILE A 242 2.26 -3.59 -10.97
C ILE A 242 0.80 -3.65 -11.37
N SER A 243 0.42 -2.93 -12.42
CA SER A 243 -0.94 -2.90 -12.91
C SER A 243 -0.96 -2.81 -14.44
N ASP A 244 -1.95 -3.39 -15.05
CA ASP A 244 -2.28 -3.21 -16.46
C ASP A 244 -3.18 -1.99 -16.71
N ASN A 245 -3.60 -1.34 -15.62
CA ASN A 245 -4.44 -0.16 -15.63
C ASN A 245 -3.83 0.93 -14.74
N ALA A 246 -3.62 2.13 -15.30
CA ALA A 246 -3.12 3.30 -14.57
C ALA A 246 -4.17 3.97 -13.68
N ASP A 247 -5.44 3.56 -13.73
CA ASP A 247 -6.52 4.13 -12.91
C ASP A 247 -6.36 3.83 -11.42
N SER A 248 -5.35 3.10 -11.04
CA SER A 248 -5.14 2.70 -9.66
C SER A 248 -3.70 2.92 -9.21
N LEU A 249 -3.55 3.36 -7.97
CA LEU A 249 -2.28 3.53 -7.26
C LEU A 249 -2.34 2.82 -5.93
N SER A 250 -1.25 2.16 -5.56
CA SER A 250 -1.11 1.60 -4.23
C SER A 250 -0.82 2.69 -3.21
N SER A 251 -1.59 2.75 -2.12
CA SER A 251 -1.24 3.52 -0.93
C SER A 251 -0.37 2.69 0.03
N CYS A 252 0.02 3.29 1.16
CA CYS A 252 0.84 2.67 2.20
C CYS A 252 0.36 1.28 2.66
N CYS A 253 -0.97 1.04 2.65
CA CYS A 253 -1.60 -0.24 3.00
C CYS A 253 -1.81 -1.14 1.78
N ARG A 254 -1.24 -0.79 0.61
CA ARG A 254 -1.42 -1.49 -0.67
C ARG A 254 -2.89 -1.55 -1.11
N LEU A 255 -3.71 -0.65 -0.60
CA LEU A 255 -5.08 -0.48 -1.06
C LEU A 255 -5.05 0.11 -2.46
N ARG A 256 -5.82 -0.48 -3.35
CA ARG A 256 -6.00 0.01 -4.70
C ARG A 256 -6.77 1.32 -4.68
N ASN A 257 -6.21 2.33 -5.29
CA ASN A 257 -6.87 3.61 -5.52
C ASN A 257 -7.52 3.54 -6.90
N GLU A 258 -8.84 3.38 -6.97
CA GLU A 258 -9.56 3.45 -8.24
C GLU A 258 -9.91 4.90 -8.58
N ILE A 259 -9.53 5.32 -9.79
CA ILE A 259 -9.90 6.61 -10.35
C ILE A 259 -11.15 6.40 -11.18
N GLN A 260 -12.32 6.48 -10.57
CA GLN A 260 -13.59 6.20 -11.26
C GLN A 260 -14.19 7.39 -12.05
N ASP A 261 -13.61 8.58 -11.99
CA ASP A 261 -14.17 9.73 -12.72
C ASP A 261 -13.07 10.73 -13.09
N ASN A 262 -12.45 10.49 -14.24
CA ASN A 262 -11.30 11.26 -14.71
C ASN A 262 -11.65 12.68 -15.19
N GLY A 263 -12.89 12.95 -15.58
CA GLY A 263 -13.24 14.17 -16.27
C GLY A 263 -13.16 15.46 -15.44
N PHE A 264 -13.41 15.39 -14.13
CA PHE A 264 -13.45 16.58 -13.27
C PHE A 264 -12.22 16.75 -12.36
N SER A 265 -11.58 15.64 -12.01
CA SER A 265 -10.40 15.63 -11.11
C SER A 265 -9.17 16.23 -11.78
N TYR A 266 -9.00 16.07 -13.08
CA TYR A 266 -7.87 16.62 -13.84
C TYR A 266 -7.91 18.14 -13.94
N THR A 267 -9.09 18.72 -14.12
CA THR A 267 -9.25 20.17 -14.23
C THR A 267 -9.02 20.91 -12.91
N LEU A 268 -9.05 20.20 -11.78
CA LEU A 268 -8.79 20.75 -10.44
C LEU A 268 -7.44 20.30 -9.85
N GLY A 269 -6.60 19.58 -10.62
CA GLY A 269 -5.29 19.12 -10.15
C GLY A 269 -5.33 18.04 -9.08
N ALA A 270 -6.48 17.48 -8.77
CA ALA A 270 -6.61 16.40 -7.81
C ALA A 270 -6.43 15.06 -8.51
N GLY A 271 -5.19 14.68 -8.82
CA GLY A 271 -4.87 13.41 -9.47
C GLY A 271 -5.21 12.21 -8.61
N GLY A 272 -6.43 11.72 -8.64
CA GLY A 272 -6.89 10.37 -8.26
C GLY A 272 -6.43 9.69 -6.96
N VAL A 273 -5.69 10.37 -6.11
CA VAL A 273 -4.96 9.79 -4.97
C VAL A 273 -5.68 9.88 -3.62
N SER A 274 -6.89 10.41 -3.58
CA SER A 274 -7.62 10.72 -2.32
C SER A 274 -8.27 9.49 -1.67
N THR A 275 -7.59 8.37 -1.57
CA THR A 275 -8.14 7.12 -1.02
C THR A 275 -7.41 6.67 0.24
N GLY A 276 -7.87 5.59 0.85
CA GLY A 276 -7.26 5.01 2.05
C GLY A 276 -8.20 4.06 2.78
N SER A 277 -7.94 3.83 4.05
CA SER A 277 -8.77 2.98 4.90
C SER A 277 -9.38 3.78 6.04
N LYS A 278 -10.71 3.73 6.16
CA LYS A 278 -11.43 4.32 7.31
C LYS A 278 -11.09 3.60 8.60
N SER A 279 -11.03 2.27 8.53
CA SER A 279 -10.87 1.39 9.68
C SER A 279 -10.30 0.05 9.23
N VAL A 280 -9.48 -0.56 10.07
CA VAL A 280 -8.98 -1.92 9.89
C VAL A 280 -9.42 -2.77 11.07
N LEU A 281 -10.06 -3.90 10.78
CA LEU A 281 -10.42 -4.91 11.75
C LEU A 281 -9.90 -6.27 11.28
N THR A 282 -9.04 -6.89 12.06
CA THR A 282 -8.35 -8.14 11.70
C THR A 282 -8.98 -9.33 12.41
N ILE A 283 -9.28 -10.38 11.66
CA ILE A 283 -9.78 -11.67 12.19
C ILE A 283 -8.58 -12.58 12.46
N ASN A 284 -8.46 -13.10 13.67
CA ASN A 284 -7.47 -14.11 14.03
C ASN A 284 -8.03 -15.51 13.64
N LEU A 285 -7.72 -15.93 12.42
CA LEU A 285 -8.21 -17.20 11.88
C LEU A 285 -7.78 -18.40 12.73
N ASN A 286 -6.52 -18.41 13.18
CA ASN A 286 -6.01 -19.48 14.02
C ASN A 286 -6.85 -19.66 15.30
N ARG A 287 -7.11 -18.55 16.00
CA ARG A 287 -7.89 -18.60 17.24
C ARG A 287 -9.35 -18.98 16.99
N CYS A 288 -9.97 -18.42 15.94
CA CYS A 288 -11.34 -18.75 15.57
C CYS A 288 -11.52 -20.22 15.22
N ILE A 289 -10.61 -20.76 14.41
CA ILE A 289 -10.67 -22.15 13.95
C ILE A 289 -10.41 -23.11 15.10
N GLN A 290 -9.37 -22.86 15.92
CA GLN A 290 -9.10 -23.69 17.10
C GLN A 290 -10.27 -23.70 18.08
N TYR A 291 -10.89 -22.55 18.33
CA TYR A 291 -12.05 -22.44 19.21
C TYR A 291 -13.23 -23.25 18.67
N ALA A 292 -13.55 -23.09 17.39
CA ALA A 292 -14.66 -23.82 16.76
C ALA A 292 -14.47 -25.34 16.88
N VAL A 293 -13.32 -25.85 16.47
CA VAL A 293 -13.01 -27.30 16.51
C VAL A 293 -13.05 -27.85 17.94
N LYS A 294 -12.43 -27.14 18.91
CA LYS A 294 -12.42 -27.57 20.32
C LYS A 294 -13.82 -27.60 20.94
N ASN A 295 -14.76 -26.81 20.41
CA ASN A 295 -16.16 -26.81 20.87
C ASN A 295 -17.09 -27.65 19.97
N GLY A 296 -16.57 -28.47 19.09
CA GLY A 296 -17.38 -29.35 18.23
C GLY A 296 -18.16 -28.62 17.15
N MET A 297 -17.79 -27.38 16.82
CA MET A 297 -18.42 -26.57 15.78
C MET A 297 -17.67 -26.71 14.46
N HIS A 298 -18.39 -26.64 13.34
CA HIS A 298 -17.76 -26.50 12.05
C HIS A 298 -17.11 -25.12 11.91
N TYR A 299 -15.82 -25.07 11.61
CA TYR A 299 -15.03 -23.82 11.67
C TYR A 299 -15.51 -22.76 10.68
N LEU A 300 -15.99 -23.15 9.48
CA LEU A 300 -16.53 -22.18 8.52
C LEU A 300 -17.82 -21.53 9.04
N THR A 301 -18.69 -22.28 9.71
CA THR A 301 -19.91 -21.71 10.32
C THR A 301 -19.56 -20.67 11.38
N TYR A 302 -18.55 -20.97 12.23
CA TYR A 302 -18.12 -20.00 13.22
C TYR A 302 -17.44 -18.77 12.60
N LEU A 303 -16.62 -18.96 11.55
CA LEU A 303 -16.03 -17.84 10.81
C LEU A 303 -17.08 -16.98 10.11
N GLU A 304 -18.19 -17.58 9.66
CA GLU A 304 -19.33 -16.86 9.10
C GLU A 304 -19.96 -15.90 10.12
N GLU A 305 -20.19 -16.37 11.35
CA GLU A 305 -20.67 -15.53 12.45
C GLU A 305 -19.71 -14.38 12.79
N ILE A 306 -18.39 -14.66 12.83
CA ILE A 306 -17.36 -13.64 13.10
C ILE A 306 -17.32 -12.62 11.98
N THR A 307 -17.38 -13.07 10.71
CA THR A 307 -17.35 -12.19 9.54
C THR A 307 -18.57 -11.27 9.49
N ASP A 308 -19.76 -11.79 9.77
CA ASP A 308 -20.99 -10.98 9.87
C ASP A 308 -20.87 -9.91 10.97
N LEU A 309 -20.37 -10.29 12.15
CA LEU A 309 -20.14 -9.34 13.24
C LEU A 309 -19.14 -8.27 12.84
N VAL A 310 -18.02 -8.64 12.19
CA VAL A 310 -17.00 -7.70 11.73
C VAL A 310 -17.59 -6.68 10.76
N HIS A 311 -18.42 -7.10 9.82
CA HIS A 311 -19.12 -6.19 8.91
C HIS A 311 -20.05 -5.22 9.65
N LYS A 312 -20.83 -5.70 10.62
CA LYS A 312 -21.69 -4.84 11.44
C LYS A 312 -20.89 -3.80 12.24
N VAL A 313 -19.75 -4.21 12.80
CA VAL A 313 -18.84 -3.28 13.52
C VAL A 313 -18.27 -2.24 12.57
N GLN A 314 -17.82 -2.65 11.39
CA GLN A 314 -17.28 -1.73 10.38
C GLN A 314 -18.36 -0.75 9.88
N THR A 315 -19.60 -1.20 9.72
CA THR A 315 -20.74 -0.33 9.36
C THR A 315 -21.00 0.69 10.47
N ALA A 316 -21.03 0.28 11.74
CA ALA A 316 -21.20 1.21 12.87
C ALA A 316 -20.05 2.24 12.94
N TYR A 317 -18.82 1.83 12.65
CA TYR A 317 -17.67 2.75 12.58
C TYR A 317 -17.86 3.79 11.45
N ASN A 318 -18.29 3.35 10.28
CA ASN A 318 -18.54 4.24 9.15
C ASN A 318 -19.66 5.27 9.45
N GLU A 319 -20.71 4.87 10.14
CA GLU A 319 -21.79 5.80 10.56
C GLU A 319 -21.26 6.86 11.55
N ASN A 320 -20.37 6.48 12.48
CA ASN A 320 -19.70 7.44 13.35
C ASN A 320 -18.86 8.45 12.55
N LEU A 321 -18.09 7.99 11.54
CA LEU A 321 -17.32 8.91 10.70
C LEU A 321 -18.20 9.85 9.89
N LYS A 322 -19.33 9.37 9.36
CA LYS A 322 -20.30 10.24 8.67
C LYS A 322 -20.88 11.30 9.60
N GLU A 323 -21.21 10.93 10.83
CA GLU A 323 -21.70 11.88 11.84
C GLU A 323 -20.64 12.90 12.21
N LEU A 324 -19.40 12.47 12.47
CA LEU A 324 -18.28 13.38 12.77
C LEU A 324 -18.03 14.36 11.60
N LYS A 325 -18.07 13.85 10.37
CA LYS A 325 -17.93 14.69 9.17
C LYS A 325 -19.06 15.72 9.07
N SER A 326 -20.31 15.31 9.31
CA SER A 326 -21.46 16.24 9.26
C SER A 326 -21.38 17.35 10.31
N LYS A 327 -20.63 17.15 11.39
CA LYS A 327 -20.35 18.11 12.45
C LYS A 327 -19.08 18.96 12.21
N GLY A 328 -18.41 18.80 11.06
CA GLY A 328 -17.13 19.49 10.76
C GLY A 328 -15.95 19.06 11.60
N MET A 329 -16.01 17.85 12.19
CA MET A 329 -14.94 17.32 13.07
C MET A 329 -13.86 16.55 12.32
N LEU A 330 -13.96 16.44 11.00
CA LEU A 330 -12.99 15.74 10.15
C LEU A 330 -12.45 16.69 9.08
N PRO A 331 -11.58 17.64 9.44
CA PRO A 331 -11.17 18.75 8.56
C PRO A 331 -10.44 18.28 7.30
N LEU A 332 -9.78 17.12 7.28
CA LEU A 332 -9.13 16.60 6.07
C LEU A 332 -10.10 16.34 4.92
N PHE A 333 -11.33 15.91 5.25
CA PHE A 333 -12.39 15.69 4.26
C PHE A 333 -12.98 17.01 3.77
N ASP A 334 -13.19 17.95 4.67
CA ASP A 334 -13.80 19.25 4.36
C ASP A 334 -12.82 20.12 3.57
N ALA A 335 -11.53 20.01 3.83
CA ALA A 335 -10.45 20.69 3.12
C ALA A 335 -10.08 20.06 1.77
N GLY A 336 -10.65 18.89 1.42
CA GLY A 336 -10.45 18.25 0.12
C GLY A 336 -9.17 17.43 -0.02
N TYR A 337 -8.44 17.13 1.07
CA TYR A 337 -7.26 16.26 1.02
C TYR A 337 -7.61 14.80 0.75
N ILE A 338 -8.76 14.36 1.24
CA ILE A 338 -9.31 13.01 1.05
C ILE A 338 -10.82 13.06 0.85
N ASN A 339 -11.38 12.00 0.26
CA ASN A 339 -12.83 11.88 0.05
C ASN A 339 -13.36 10.67 0.82
N LEU A 340 -14.40 10.87 1.65
CA LEU A 340 -14.97 9.81 2.49
C LEU A 340 -15.57 8.67 1.66
N SER A 341 -16.17 8.95 0.50
CA SER A 341 -16.73 7.93 -0.39
C SER A 341 -15.67 7.05 -1.07
N ARG A 342 -14.42 7.50 -1.11
CA ARG A 342 -13.28 6.78 -1.69
C ARG A 342 -12.42 6.05 -0.64
N GLN A 343 -12.85 6.04 0.62
CA GLN A 343 -12.13 5.35 1.70
C GLN A 343 -12.76 3.98 1.97
N TYR A 344 -11.92 2.98 2.14
CA TYR A 344 -12.33 1.59 2.36
C TYR A 344 -12.55 1.27 3.85
N LEU A 345 -13.37 0.24 4.12
CA LEU A 345 -13.44 -0.47 5.39
C LEU A 345 -12.66 -1.78 5.22
N THR A 346 -11.55 -1.93 5.92
CA THR A 346 -10.62 -3.02 5.68
C THR A 346 -10.82 -4.17 6.66
N ILE A 347 -10.94 -5.41 6.17
CA ILE A 347 -10.87 -6.62 6.99
C ILE A 347 -9.49 -7.25 6.78
N GLY A 348 -8.69 -7.30 7.84
CA GLY A 348 -7.44 -8.04 7.87
C GLY A 348 -7.68 -9.50 8.29
N VAL A 349 -6.77 -10.38 7.90
CA VAL A 349 -6.73 -11.77 8.38
C VAL A 349 -5.32 -12.14 8.81
N ASN A 350 -5.18 -12.92 9.89
CA ASN A 350 -3.92 -13.48 10.30
C ASN A 350 -4.10 -14.93 10.80
N GLY A 351 -2.99 -15.64 10.97
CA GLY A 351 -3.01 -16.98 11.53
C GLY A 351 -3.54 -18.07 10.59
N LEU A 352 -3.52 -17.85 9.26
CA LEU A 352 -4.00 -18.82 8.28
C LEU A 352 -3.12 -20.09 8.26
N VAL A 353 -1.82 -19.92 8.29
CA VAL A 353 -0.84 -21.00 8.32
C VAL A 353 -0.97 -21.82 9.58
N GLU A 354 -1.00 -21.15 10.73
CA GLU A 354 -1.14 -21.81 12.04
C GLU A 354 -2.48 -22.54 12.19
N ALA A 355 -3.52 -22.03 11.54
CA ALA A 355 -4.82 -22.71 11.49
C ALA A 355 -4.78 -23.98 10.64
N ALA A 356 -4.10 -23.96 9.50
CA ALA A 356 -3.90 -25.13 8.66
C ALA A 356 -3.06 -26.21 9.40
N GLU A 357 -1.97 -25.82 10.04
CA GLU A 357 -1.15 -26.71 10.86
C GLU A 357 -1.96 -27.36 11.99
N PHE A 358 -2.80 -26.58 12.68
CA PHE A 358 -3.69 -27.09 13.72
C PHE A 358 -4.68 -28.14 13.20
N LEU A 359 -5.18 -27.96 11.99
CA LEU A 359 -6.08 -28.91 11.31
C LEU A 359 -5.35 -30.12 10.73
N GLY A 360 -4.02 -30.18 10.83
CA GLY A 360 -3.21 -31.25 10.24
C GLY A 360 -3.06 -31.15 8.72
N ILE A 361 -3.36 -29.97 8.15
CA ILE A 361 -3.23 -29.70 6.72
C ILE A 361 -1.78 -29.31 6.45
N ARG A 362 -1.13 -30.05 5.55
CA ARG A 362 0.27 -29.78 5.17
C ARG A 362 0.33 -28.52 4.28
N ILE A 363 1.22 -27.61 4.64
CA ILE A 363 1.40 -26.31 3.95
C ILE A 363 2.34 -26.52 2.77
N ASP A 364 1.80 -26.87 1.63
CA ASP A 364 2.48 -26.95 0.34
C ASP A 364 1.45 -26.87 -0.81
N ASP A 365 1.87 -27.17 -2.04
CA ASP A 365 1.05 -27.16 -3.26
C ASP A 365 0.11 -28.36 -3.37
N ASN A 366 -0.59 -28.71 -2.29
CA ASN A 366 -1.56 -29.80 -2.27
C ASN A 366 -3.01 -29.29 -2.26
N ASP A 367 -3.91 -30.16 -2.77
CA ASP A 367 -5.33 -29.82 -2.94
C ASP A 367 -6.02 -29.50 -1.61
N ASP A 368 -5.63 -30.12 -0.49
CA ASP A 368 -6.26 -29.88 0.81
C ASP A 368 -5.95 -28.48 1.33
N TYR A 369 -4.71 -28.01 1.17
CA TYR A 369 -4.35 -26.65 1.58
C TYR A 369 -4.98 -25.58 0.69
N VAL A 370 -5.00 -25.81 -0.62
CA VAL A 370 -5.68 -24.93 -1.57
C VAL A 370 -7.16 -24.82 -1.25
N ALA A 371 -7.84 -25.94 -1.04
CA ALA A 371 -9.25 -25.95 -0.67
C ALA A 371 -9.52 -25.25 0.66
N PHE A 372 -8.64 -25.45 1.66
CA PHE A 372 -8.74 -24.76 2.94
C PHE A 372 -8.67 -23.23 2.77
N VAL A 373 -7.65 -22.75 2.07
CA VAL A 373 -7.45 -21.31 1.81
C VAL A 373 -8.64 -20.72 1.06
N GLN A 374 -9.11 -21.40 0.00
CA GLN A 374 -10.26 -20.96 -0.78
C GLN A 374 -11.53 -20.89 0.05
N ASN A 375 -11.79 -21.90 0.89
CA ASN A 375 -12.98 -21.93 1.73
C ASN A 375 -12.98 -20.79 2.75
N VAL A 376 -11.86 -20.54 3.40
CA VAL A 376 -11.75 -19.49 4.42
C VAL A 376 -11.83 -18.10 3.79
N LEU A 377 -10.99 -17.81 2.80
CA LEU A 377 -10.95 -16.48 2.18
C LEU A 377 -12.18 -16.21 1.30
N GLY A 378 -12.66 -17.22 0.57
CA GLY A 378 -13.85 -17.12 -0.25
C GLY A 378 -15.14 -16.89 0.57
N LEU A 379 -15.19 -17.37 1.83
CA LEU A 379 -16.27 -17.03 2.75
C LEU A 379 -16.30 -15.54 3.04
N ILE A 380 -15.15 -14.96 3.44
CA ILE A 380 -15.05 -13.53 3.75
C ILE A 380 -15.39 -12.70 2.52
N GLU A 381 -14.90 -13.09 1.35
CA GLU A 381 -15.18 -12.42 0.09
C GLU A 381 -16.66 -12.42 -0.27
N ARG A 382 -17.35 -13.54 -0.11
CA ARG A 382 -18.81 -13.61 -0.35
C ARG A 382 -19.56 -12.60 0.51
N TYR A 383 -19.21 -12.50 1.80
CA TYR A 383 -19.81 -11.51 2.70
C TYR A 383 -19.56 -10.08 2.25
N ASN A 384 -18.33 -9.78 1.83
CA ASN A 384 -17.98 -8.47 1.28
C ASN A 384 -18.86 -8.09 0.10
N ARG A 385 -19.07 -9.02 -0.84
CA ARG A 385 -19.93 -8.79 -2.03
C ARG A 385 -21.40 -8.63 -1.68
N ILE A 386 -21.90 -9.39 -0.71
CA ILE A 386 -23.30 -9.29 -0.27
C ILE A 386 -23.57 -7.93 0.35
N ILE A 387 -22.72 -7.49 1.28
CA ILE A 387 -22.89 -6.22 1.99
C ILE A 387 -22.72 -5.03 1.05
N ALA A 388 -21.73 -5.06 0.16
CA ALA A 388 -21.57 -4.03 -0.86
C ALA A 388 -22.82 -3.86 -1.77
N ARG A 389 -23.58 -4.93 -2.01
CA ARG A 389 -24.81 -4.86 -2.80
C ARG A 389 -26.01 -4.34 -2.00
N VAL A 390 -26.11 -4.71 -0.73
CA VAL A 390 -27.26 -4.36 0.12
C VAL A 390 -27.23 -2.89 0.53
N ASP A 391 -26.07 -2.37 0.91
CA ASP A 391 -25.97 -1.05 1.50
C ASP A 391 -25.68 0.08 0.50
N ARG A 392 -25.53 -0.21 -0.81
CA ARG A 392 -24.92 0.70 -1.78
C ARG A 392 -23.60 1.29 -1.26
N PHE A 393 -22.99 0.61 -0.32
CA PHE A 393 -21.72 0.96 0.25
C PHE A 393 -20.64 0.60 -0.73
N GLN A 394 -19.76 1.54 -1.01
CA GLN A 394 -18.38 1.23 -1.35
C GLN A 394 -17.66 0.70 -0.09
N ALA A 395 -18.20 -0.34 0.55
CA ALA A 395 -17.40 -1.27 1.29
C ALA A 395 -16.72 -2.16 0.25
N VAL A 396 -15.96 -1.55 -0.62
CA VAL A 396 -15.00 -2.28 -1.42
C VAL A 396 -13.91 -2.65 -0.44
N ILE A 397 -14.13 -3.76 0.18
CA ILE A 397 -13.07 -4.51 0.78
C ILE A 397 -12.39 -5.10 -0.43
N ASP A 398 -11.26 -4.54 -0.78
CA ASP A 398 -10.43 -5.11 -1.80
C ASP A 398 -9.78 -6.38 -1.22
N LEU A 399 -10.59 -7.44 -1.17
CA LEU A 399 -10.12 -8.76 -0.78
C LEU A 399 -9.06 -9.25 -1.77
N HIS A 400 -9.06 -8.74 -2.99
CA HIS A 400 -8.10 -9.11 -4.00
C HIS A 400 -6.68 -8.71 -3.63
N GLN A 401 -6.50 -7.55 -3.01
CA GLN A 401 -5.20 -7.17 -2.46
C GLN A 401 -4.91 -7.89 -1.14
N GLN A 402 -5.92 -8.18 -0.34
CA GLN A 402 -5.73 -8.91 0.92
C GLN A 402 -5.63 -10.42 0.72
N VAL A 403 -6.26 -10.99 -0.31
CA VAL A 403 -6.00 -12.39 -0.71
C VAL A 403 -4.59 -12.53 -1.25
N ALA A 404 -4.10 -11.61 -2.07
CA ALA A 404 -2.69 -11.57 -2.45
C ALA A 404 -1.80 -11.45 -1.21
N PHE A 405 -2.19 -10.65 -0.21
CA PHE A 405 -1.48 -10.50 1.05
C PHE A 405 -1.66 -11.73 1.98
N GLY A 406 -2.83 -12.33 2.03
CA GLY A 406 -3.08 -13.58 2.76
C GLY A 406 -2.36 -14.78 2.17
N ILE A 407 -2.28 -14.89 0.86
CA ILE A 407 -1.48 -15.90 0.15
C ILE A 407 0.02 -15.65 0.34
N LEU A 408 0.44 -14.40 0.52
CA LEU A 408 1.82 -14.02 0.84
C LEU A 408 2.26 -14.42 2.26
N ILE A 409 1.33 -14.60 3.19
CA ILE A 409 1.61 -15.09 4.56
C ILE A 409 1.73 -16.63 4.60
N ILE A 410 1.78 -17.32 3.46
CA ILE A 410 1.99 -18.77 3.35
C ILE A 410 3.45 -19.20 3.62
N GLY A 411 4.26 -18.36 4.19
CA GLY A 411 5.58 -18.74 4.70
C GLY A 411 5.52 -19.15 6.16
N LYS A 412 6.35 -20.12 6.56
CA LYS A 412 6.60 -20.36 7.99
C LYS A 412 6.95 -19.04 8.66
N ARG A 413 6.20 -18.69 9.67
CA ARG A 413 6.43 -17.53 10.50
C ARG A 413 7.80 -17.65 11.17
N HIS A 414 8.80 -16.98 10.66
CA HIS A 414 9.86 -16.48 11.52
C HIS A 414 9.34 -15.23 12.22
N ASN A 415 9.53 -15.11 13.51
CA ASN A 415 9.01 -14.05 14.39
C ASN A 415 9.50 -12.63 14.03
N ASN A 416 9.82 -12.35 12.78
CA ASN A 416 10.42 -11.11 12.35
C ASN A 416 9.52 -10.42 11.30
N VAL A 417 9.04 -9.23 11.61
CA VAL A 417 8.21 -8.37 10.74
C VAL A 417 8.92 -8.10 9.40
N GLU A 418 10.24 -8.04 9.38
CA GLU A 418 11.05 -7.86 8.17
C GLU A 418 10.85 -8.98 7.15
N ASN A 419 10.68 -10.22 7.59
CA ASN A 419 10.48 -11.35 6.67
C ASN A 419 9.12 -11.30 5.95
N GLN A 420 8.09 -10.72 6.55
CA GLN A 420 6.80 -10.55 5.90
C GLN A 420 6.85 -9.46 4.82
N VAL A 421 7.64 -8.42 5.06
CA VAL A 421 7.90 -7.36 4.09
C VAL A 421 8.71 -7.92 2.91
N ASP A 422 9.76 -8.67 3.17
CA ASP A 422 10.62 -9.29 2.14
C ASP A 422 9.83 -10.24 1.23
N LEU A 423 8.87 -10.98 1.77
CA LEU A 423 8.02 -11.88 0.99
C LEU A 423 7.08 -11.11 0.05
N ALA A 424 6.47 -10.03 0.54
CA ALA A 424 5.65 -9.16 -0.27
C ALA A 424 6.44 -8.53 -1.44
N PHE A 425 7.68 -8.14 -1.18
CA PHE A 425 8.61 -7.63 -2.19
C PHE A 425 8.90 -8.63 -3.30
N ALA A 426 9.21 -9.85 -2.93
CA ALA A 426 9.58 -10.86 -3.90
C ALA A 426 8.43 -11.26 -4.82
N VAL A 427 7.22 -11.29 -4.33
CA VAL A 427 6.04 -11.59 -5.16
C VAL A 427 5.82 -10.48 -6.20
N HIS A 428 5.93 -9.22 -5.80
CA HIS A 428 5.84 -8.10 -6.74
C HIS A 428 6.99 -8.10 -7.75
N TYR A 429 8.19 -8.36 -7.28
CA TYR A 429 9.38 -8.44 -8.13
C TYR A 429 9.32 -9.56 -9.17
N ALA A 430 8.88 -10.75 -8.78
CA ALA A 430 8.75 -11.87 -9.69
C ALA A 430 7.83 -11.57 -10.90
N LYS A 431 6.82 -10.72 -10.71
CA LYS A 431 5.92 -10.30 -11.79
C LYS A 431 6.58 -9.30 -12.76
N VAL A 432 7.39 -8.37 -12.25
CA VAL A 432 8.16 -7.42 -13.08
C VAL A 432 9.14 -8.14 -14.00
N VAL A 433 9.70 -9.26 -13.53
CA VAL A 433 10.77 -10.01 -14.22
C VAL A 433 10.23 -11.10 -15.16
N HIS A 434 8.91 -11.32 -15.21
CA HIS A 434 8.33 -12.36 -16.07
C HIS A 434 8.49 -12.10 -17.59
N GLY A 435 8.64 -10.86 -18.01
CA GLY A 435 9.06 -10.55 -19.37
C GLY A 435 10.58 -10.60 -19.50
N LYS A 436 11.16 -11.42 -20.29
CA LYS A 436 12.58 -11.57 -20.74
C LYS A 436 13.70 -10.73 -20.07
N LEU A 437 13.43 -10.04 -18.97
CA LEU A 437 14.40 -9.36 -18.11
C LEU A 437 15.14 -10.43 -17.31
N SER A 438 16.36 -10.57 -17.64
CA SER A 438 17.37 -11.54 -17.29
C SER A 438 17.01 -12.55 -16.18
N VAL A 439 17.06 -13.80 -16.54
CA VAL A 439 17.03 -14.98 -15.66
C VAL A 439 17.91 -14.82 -14.40
N ASP A 440 19.01 -14.06 -14.48
CA ASP A 440 19.95 -13.82 -13.40
C ASP A 440 19.37 -13.01 -12.23
N LEU A 441 18.58 -11.97 -12.52
CA LEU A 441 17.95 -11.16 -11.48
C LEU A 441 16.84 -11.90 -10.76
N THR A 442 16.10 -12.72 -11.49
CA THR A 442 15.07 -13.59 -10.92
C THR A 442 15.67 -14.68 -10.02
N GLU A 443 16.78 -15.27 -10.45
CA GLU A 443 17.52 -16.24 -9.64
C GLU A 443 18.06 -15.62 -8.36
N HIS A 444 18.47 -14.36 -8.41
CA HIS A 444 18.95 -13.63 -7.24
C HIS A 444 17.82 -13.31 -6.25
N ALA A 445 16.68 -12.81 -6.73
CA ALA A 445 15.52 -12.52 -5.88
C ALA A 445 14.93 -13.79 -5.24
N VAL A 446 14.78 -14.86 -6.01
CA VAL A 446 14.37 -16.17 -5.51
C VAL A 446 15.44 -16.77 -4.58
N GLY A 447 16.73 -16.48 -4.85
CA GLY A 447 17.84 -16.87 -3.99
C GLY A 447 17.79 -16.24 -2.59
N LEU A 448 17.54 -14.97 -2.51
CA LEU A 448 17.37 -14.25 -1.25
C LEU A 448 16.15 -14.77 -0.45
N LEU A 449 15.05 -15.05 -1.13
CA LEU A 449 13.83 -15.60 -0.54
C LEU A 449 14.04 -16.98 0.06
N THR A 450 14.63 -17.90 -0.71
CA THR A 450 14.85 -19.29 -0.26
C THR A 450 15.92 -19.44 0.81
N GLN A 451 16.79 -18.44 0.98
CA GLN A 451 17.76 -18.40 2.09
C GLN A 451 17.15 -17.91 3.41
N ARG A 452 16.10 -17.08 3.33
CA ARG A 452 15.50 -16.43 4.50
C ARG A 452 14.14 -17.00 4.92
N VAL A 453 13.40 -17.63 4.00
CA VAL A 453 12.06 -18.16 4.25
C VAL A 453 11.89 -19.50 3.55
N ASP A 454 11.44 -20.52 4.27
CA ASP A 454 11.08 -21.82 3.70
C ASP A 454 9.68 -21.69 3.04
N ILE A 455 9.68 -21.17 1.79
CA ILE A 455 8.45 -20.90 1.05
C ILE A 455 8.05 -22.16 0.30
N ARG A 456 6.88 -22.67 0.59
CA ARG A 456 6.20 -23.68 -0.22
C ARG A 456 5.07 -22.99 -0.98
N ILE A 457 5.11 -23.08 -2.29
CA ILE A 457 4.21 -22.37 -3.20
C ILE A 457 3.09 -23.29 -3.62
N ILE A 458 1.87 -22.79 -3.59
CA ILE A 458 0.67 -23.49 -4.02
C ILE A 458 0.55 -23.41 -5.54
N ASP A 459 0.17 -24.52 -6.17
CA ASP A 459 -0.19 -24.59 -7.58
C ASP A 459 -1.62 -24.08 -7.76
N ILE A 460 -1.76 -22.84 -8.24
CA ILE A 460 -3.05 -22.16 -8.39
C ILE A 460 -3.77 -22.58 -9.68
N ASP A 461 -3.11 -23.27 -10.61
CA ASP A 461 -3.77 -23.77 -11.84
C ASP A 461 -4.95 -24.73 -11.55
N ARG A 462 -5.07 -25.23 -10.31
CA ARG A 462 -6.18 -26.06 -9.84
C ARG A 462 -7.31 -25.31 -9.17
N ILE A 463 -7.20 -23.97 -9.05
CA ILE A 463 -8.26 -23.17 -8.50
C ILE A 463 -9.34 -22.96 -9.59
N HIS A 464 -10.32 -23.85 -9.64
CA HIS A 464 -11.53 -23.60 -10.42
C HIS A 464 -12.30 -22.42 -9.85
N VAL A 465 -12.14 -21.27 -10.49
CA VAL A 465 -13.06 -20.14 -10.29
C VAL A 465 -14.30 -20.46 -11.12
N ASP A 466 -15.42 -20.56 -10.45
CA ASP A 466 -16.71 -20.85 -11.09
C ASP A 466 -16.96 -19.85 -12.25
N ASP A 467 -17.21 -20.34 -13.46
CA ASP A 467 -17.33 -19.61 -14.74
C ASP A 467 -18.41 -18.51 -14.77
N GLN A 468 -19.04 -18.20 -13.65
CA GLN A 468 -20.09 -17.16 -13.55
C GLN A 468 -19.57 -15.79 -13.04
N ILE A 469 -18.27 -15.61 -12.88
CA ILE A 469 -17.73 -14.33 -12.43
C ILE A 469 -17.24 -13.52 -13.63
N HIS A 470 -18.18 -12.89 -14.32
CA HIS A 470 -17.92 -11.77 -15.22
C HIS A 470 -17.51 -10.52 -14.41
N THR A 471 -16.28 -10.48 -13.95
CA THR A 471 -15.62 -9.23 -13.54
C THR A 471 -14.18 -9.30 -14.01
N GLY A 472 -13.93 -8.66 -15.14
CA GLY A 472 -12.70 -8.78 -15.92
C GLY A 472 -11.46 -8.14 -15.28
N LEU A 473 -11.08 -8.46 -14.04
CA LEU A 473 -9.91 -7.79 -13.45
C LEU A 473 -9.06 -8.64 -12.49
N LEU A 474 -9.29 -9.95 -12.37
CA LEU A 474 -8.59 -10.71 -11.35
C LEU A 474 -7.76 -11.91 -11.75
N PRO A 475 -8.20 -12.75 -12.66
CA PRO A 475 -7.57 -14.06 -12.84
C PRO A 475 -6.10 -13.93 -13.26
N ASP A 476 -5.82 -13.13 -14.26
CA ASP A 476 -4.54 -13.19 -14.98
C ASP A 476 -3.35 -12.67 -14.18
N THR A 477 -3.58 -11.69 -13.31
CA THR A 477 -2.48 -11.03 -12.59
C THR A 477 -1.93 -11.88 -11.44
N LEU A 478 -2.82 -12.54 -10.70
CA LEU A 478 -2.42 -13.39 -9.59
C LEU A 478 -1.96 -14.77 -10.08
N PHE A 479 -2.66 -15.33 -11.08
CA PHE A 479 -2.33 -16.62 -11.68
C PHE A 479 -0.96 -16.60 -12.37
N GLY A 480 -0.67 -15.59 -13.19
CA GLY A 480 0.63 -15.46 -13.83
C GLY A 480 1.80 -15.35 -12.84
N LEU A 481 1.57 -14.69 -11.70
CA LEU A 481 2.59 -14.55 -10.67
C LEU A 481 2.91 -15.87 -9.97
N VAL A 482 1.87 -16.62 -9.60
CA VAL A 482 2.06 -17.88 -8.88
C VAL A 482 2.61 -18.94 -9.82
N ASP A 483 2.15 -19.01 -11.07
CA ASP A 483 2.70 -19.92 -12.07
C ASP A 483 4.19 -19.64 -12.31
N PHE A 484 4.58 -18.37 -12.39
CA PHE A 484 5.98 -17.97 -12.49
C PHE A 484 6.81 -18.43 -11.29
N LEU A 485 6.33 -18.19 -10.06
CA LEU A 485 7.03 -18.59 -8.84
C LEU A 485 7.17 -20.11 -8.73
N VAL A 486 6.09 -20.86 -9.03
CA VAL A 486 6.10 -22.32 -9.08
C VAL A 486 7.08 -22.82 -10.12
N HIS A 487 7.08 -22.24 -11.32
CA HIS A 487 7.97 -22.65 -12.41
C HIS A 487 9.44 -22.36 -12.08
N SER A 488 9.74 -21.21 -11.54
CA SER A 488 11.09 -20.84 -11.09
C SER A 488 11.59 -21.72 -9.96
N HIS A 489 10.72 -22.05 -9.02
CA HIS A 489 11.05 -22.96 -7.92
C HIS A 489 11.29 -24.40 -8.41
N LYS A 490 10.43 -24.95 -9.28
CA LYS A 490 10.59 -26.28 -9.89
C LYS A 490 11.92 -26.39 -10.67
N VAL A 491 12.29 -25.39 -11.44
CA VAL A 491 13.57 -25.35 -12.16
C VAL A 491 14.75 -25.35 -11.20
N ARG A 492 14.68 -24.65 -10.10
CA ARG A 492 15.75 -24.58 -9.11
C ARG A 492 15.91 -25.87 -8.32
N VAL A 493 14.81 -26.47 -7.89
CA VAL A 493 14.81 -27.80 -7.22
C VAL A 493 15.41 -28.86 -8.14
N ALA A 494 15.03 -28.87 -9.43
CA ALA A 494 15.61 -29.79 -10.41
C ALA A 494 17.13 -29.59 -10.57
N ARG A 495 17.64 -28.36 -10.57
CA ARG A 495 19.09 -28.08 -10.61
C ARG A 495 19.80 -28.49 -9.31
N HIS A 496 19.19 -28.24 -8.16
CA HIS A 496 19.81 -28.53 -6.87
C HIS A 496 19.91 -30.03 -6.58
N PHE A 497 18.95 -30.81 -7.08
CA PHE A 497 18.95 -32.30 -6.93
C PHE A 497 19.56 -33.05 -8.10
N GLY A 498 20.20 -32.36 -9.04
CA GLY A 498 20.90 -33.05 -10.16
C GLY A 498 19.98 -33.82 -11.11
N MET A 499 18.69 -33.53 -11.11
CA MET A 499 17.74 -34.17 -12.02
C MET A 499 17.89 -33.58 -13.42
N GLN A 500 18.76 -34.17 -14.22
CA GLN A 500 18.76 -33.96 -15.68
C GLN A 500 17.44 -34.53 -16.23
N ARG A 501 16.66 -33.72 -16.91
CA ARG A 501 15.59 -34.20 -17.79
C ARG A 501 16.21 -35.14 -18.80
N ARG A 502 15.94 -36.42 -18.69
CA ARG A 502 15.99 -37.30 -19.84
C ARG A 502 14.73 -37.05 -20.66
N ASN A 503 14.94 -36.82 -21.92
CA ASN A 503 14.02 -36.54 -23.02
C ASN A 503 12.58 -36.96 -22.84
#